data_20ba5af6556401e1bf188c5bcbdc5e72
#
_entry.id   20ba5af6556401e1bf188c5bcbdc5e72
#
_cell.length_a   1.000
_cell.length_b   1.000
_cell.length_c   1.000
_cell.angle_alpha   90.00
_cell.angle_beta   90.00
_cell.angle_gamma   90.00
#
_symmetry.space_group_name_H-M   'P 1'
#
loop_
_entity.id
_entity.type
_entity.pdbx_description
1 polymer ?
#
loop_
_entity_poly.entity_id
_entity_poly.type
_entity_poly.pdbx_seq_one_letter_code
_entity_poly.pdbx_strand_id
1 'polypeptide(L)'
;NDSFGHFVLDSLKKEGIDAAGVTLDGRFPTGFQLKSKVENGTDPIVEYFRKGSAASHLSVDDYHAAYFSSARHLHLSGVAAALSASSYDLLDHAASAMKAQGKTISFDPNLRPVLWKSEAEMAEKLNRLAFQADWVLPGIKEGMILTGESTPEGIADFYLNRGVKAVVLKTGADGAWFKTADGEQGAVAAVRVDNVVDTVGAGDG
;
A
#
# COMPACT_ATOMS: atom_id res chain seq x y z
N ASN A 1 7.92 -21.20 -3.23
CA ASN A 1 9.15 -21.99 -2.98
C ASN A 1 9.89 -22.20 -4.30
N ASP A 2 10.47 -21.13 -4.84
CA ASP A 2 11.27 -21.06 -6.04
C ASP A 2 12.49 -20.15 -5.82
N SER A 3 13.37 -20.02 -6.82
CA SER A 3 14.60 -19.23 -6.72
C SER A 3 14.31 -17.74 -6.42
N PHE A 4 13.24 -17.17 -6.95
CA PHE A 4 12.86 -15.79 -6.65
C PHE A 4 12.33 -15.63 -5.22
N GLY A 5 11.54 -16.59 -4.71
CA GLY A 5 11.07 -16.60 -3.33
C GLY A 5 12.22 -16.69 -2.33
N HIS A 6 13.19 -17.54 -2.60
CA HIS A 6 14.42 -17.62 -1.78
C HIS A 6 15.22 -16.32 -1.86
N PHE A 7 15.38 -15.74 -3.05
CA PHE A 7 16.05 -14.44 -3.21
C PHE A 7 15.39 -13.34 -2.40
N VAL A 8 14.05 -13.24 -2.43
CA VAL A 8 13.30 -12.26 -1.62
C VAL A 8 13.53 -12.50 -0.13
N LEU A 9 13.42 -13.75 0.33
CA LEU A 9 13.62 -14.10 1.75
C LEU A 9 15.03 -13.75 2.24
N ASP A 10 16.06 -14.04 1.42
CA ASP A 10 17.45 -13.73 1.76
C ASP A 10 17.70 -12.21 1.75
N SER A 11 17.05 -11.48 0.85
CA SER A 11 17.12 -10.02 0.81
C SER A 11 16.52 -9.40 2.08
N LEU A 12 15.33 -9.85 2.51
CA LEU A 12 14.71 -9.39 3.76
C LEU A 12 15.62 -9.61 4.96
N LYS A 13 16.22 -10.82 5.08
CA LYS A 13 17.14 -11.14 6.16
C LYS A 13 18.41 -10.27 6.14
N LYS A 14 18.95 -10.01 4.93
CA LYS A 14 20.14 -9.17 4.75
C LYS A 14 19.89 -7.74 5.22
N GLU A 15 18.68 -7.21 5.01
CA GLU A 15 18.26 -5.88 5.46
C GLU A 15 17.81 -5.87 6.95
N GLY A 16 17.94 -6.99 7.67
CA GLY A 16 17.58 -7.09 9.09
C GLY A 16 16.07 -7.11 9.34
N ILE A 17 15.27 -7.41 8.32
CA ILE A 17 13.82 -7.52 8.46
C ILE A 17 13.48 -8.91 8.99
N ASP A 18 12.63 -8.96 10.03
CA ASP A 18 12.12 -10.22 10.55
C ASP A 18 11.24 -10.91 9.51
N ALA A 19 11.70 -12.08 9.07
CA ALA A 19 11.02 -12.87 8.06
C ALA A 19 10.32 -14.12 8.65
N ALA A 20 10.12 -14.19 9.97
CA ALA A 20 9.48 -15.34 10.62
C ALA A 20 8.01 -15.53 10.15
N GLY A 21 7.35 -14.45 9.70
CA GLY A 21 6.02 -14.50 9.11
C GLY A 21 5.98 -14.85 7.61
N VAL A 22 7.13 -15.07 6.96
CA VAL A 22 7.18 -15.39 5.53
C VAL A 22 7.03 -16.89 5.31
N THR A 23 5.99 -17.29 4.59
CA THR A 23 5.76 -18.70 4.20
C THR A 23 6.22 -18.94 2.77
N LEU A 24 6.98 -20.00 2.54
CA LEU A 24 7.36 -20.47 1.20
C LEU A 24 6.31 -21.46 0.68
N ASP A 25 5.43 -21.01 -0.20
CA ASP A 25 4.42 -21.87 -0.85
C ASP A 25 5.08 -22.70 -1.98
N GLY A 26 4.94 -24.01 -1.91
CA GLY A 26 5.47 -24.94 -2.93
C GLY A 26 4.52 -25.18 -4.12
N ARG A 27 3.32 -24.57 -4.12
CA ARG A 27 2.29 -24.80 -5.15
C ARG A 27 2.24 -23.67 -6.18
N PHE A 28 2.55 -22.44 -5.76
CA PHE A 28 2.42 -21.25 -6.59
C PHE A 28 3.75 -20.51 -6.73
N PRO A 29 4.03 -19.92 -7.90
CA PRO A 29 5.28 -19.21 -8.15
C PRO A 29 5.32 -17.87 -7.39
N THR A 30 6.53 -17.38 -7.17
CA THR A 30 6.74 -16.02 -6.70
C THR A 30 6.31 -15.01 -7.76
N GLY A 31 5.52 -14.01 -7.39
CA GLY A 31 5.17 -12.91 -8.28
C GLY A 31 6.37 -12.00 -8.53
N PHE A 32 6.50 -11.49 -9.75
CA PHE A 32 7.56 -10.58 -10.13
C PHE A 32 7.07 -9.55 -11.15
N GLN A 33 7.90 -8.57 -11.46
CA GLN A 33 7.68 -7.63 -12.55
C GLN A 33 8.93 -7.50 -13.40
N LEU A 34 8.73 -7.28 -14.70
CA LEU A 34 9.79 -6.89 -15.62
C LEU A 34 9.65 -5.40 -15.92
N LYS A 35 10.77 -4.69 -15.85
CA LYS A 35 10.82 -3.26 -16.14
C LYS A 35 11.84 -3.04 -17.26
N SER A 36 11.42 -2.35 -18.33
CA SER A 36 12.36 -1.98 -19.38
C SER A 36 13.36 -0.93 -18.85
N LYS A 37 14.63 -1.07 -19.24
CA LYS A 37 15.60 -0.01 -19.01
C LYS A 37 15.28 1.13 -19.99
N VAL A 38 15.18 2.36 -19.49
CA VAL A 38 14.91 3.53 -20.32
C VAL A 38 16.11 4.46 -20.23
N GLU A 39 16.60 4.91 -21.37
CA GLU A 39 17.78 5.79 -21.44
C GLU A 39 17.44 7.26 -21.75
N ASN A 40 16.18 7.58 -22.10
CA ASN A 40 15.79 8.87 -22.66
C ASN A 40 14.74 9.63 -21.80
N GLY A 41 14.63 9.36 -20.49
CA GLY A 41 13.69 10.07 -19.62
C GLY A 41 12.21 9.78 -19.89
N THR A 42 11.89 8.76 -20.68
CA THR A 42 10.52 8.26 -20.85
C THR A 42 10.17 7.29 -19.74
N ASP A 43 8.88 7.16 -19.41
CA ASP A 43 8.45 6.19 -18.42
C ASP A 43 8.76 4.75 -18.89
N PRO A 44 9.30 3.89 -18.00
CA PRO A 44 9.58 2.50 -18.33
C PRO A 44 8.29 1.70 -18.57
N ILE A 45 8.34 0.77 -19.50
CA ILE A 45 7.29 -0.24 -19.64
C ILE A 45 7.47 -1.24 -18.51
N VAL A 46 6.39 -1.49 -17.76
CA VAL A 46 6.37 -2.47 -16.66
C VAL A 46 5.36 -3.56 -16.97
N GLU A 47 5.84 -4.79 -17.04
CA GLU A 47 5.00 -5.99 -17.17
C GLU A 47 4.93 -6.71 -15.82
N TYR A 48 3.72 -7.05 -15.39
CA TYR A 48 3.46 -7.64 -14.09
C TYR A 48 3.07 -9.11 -14.19
N PHE A 49 3.79 -9.97 -13.49
CA PHE A 49 3.54 -11.41 -13.37
C PHE A 49 3.07 -11.71 -11.94
N ARG A 50 1.89 -11.22 -11.58
CA ARG A 50 1.31 -11.31 -10.22
C ARG A 50 0.14 -12.27 -10.14
N LYS A 51 -0.61 -12.44 -11.23
CA LYS A 51 -1.79 -13.32 -11.28
C LYS A 51 -1.37 -14.77 -11.09
N GLY A 52 -1.99 -15.46 -10.12
CA GLY A 52 -1.65 -16.84 -9.78
C GLY A 52 -0.32 -17.00 -9.02
N SER A 53 0.29 -15.91 -8.54
CA SER A 53 1.46 -15.97 -7.67
C SER A 53 1.07 -16.41 -6.25
N ALA A 54 2.05 -16.88 -5.48
CA ALA A 54 1.84 -17.25 -4.06
C ALA A 54 1.15 -16.13 -3.27
N ALA A 55 1.57 -14.87 -3.46
CA ALA A 55 0.95 -13.72 -2.79
C ALA A 55 -0.53 -13.53 -3.16
N SER A 56 -0.96 -13.92 -4.37
CA SER A 56 -2.38 -13.85 -4.77
C SER A 56 -3.25 -14.94 -4.13
N HIS A 57 -2.65 -15.89 -3.42
CA HIS A 57 -3.34 -16.94 -2.68
C HIS A 57 -3.30 -16.74 -1.16
N LEU A 58 -2.74 -15.62 -0.70
CA LEU A 58 -2.85 -15.23 0.71
C LEU A 58 -4.32 -15.16 1.13
N SER A 59 -4.61 -15.62 2.35
CA SER A 59 -5.93 -15.70 2.93
C SER A 59 -5.92 -15.42 4.43
N VAL A 60 -7.07 -15.36 5.05
CA VAL A 60 -7.19 -15.18 6.52
C VAL A 60 -6.46 -16.27 7.30
N ASP A 61 -6.29 -17.47 6.72
CA ASP A 61 -5.54 -18.57 7.35
C ASP A 61 -4.04 -18.25 7.51
N ASP A 62 -3.52 -17.30 6.77
CA ASP A 62 -2.13 -16.81 6.88
C ASP A 62 -1.97 -15.75 7.98
N TYR A 63 -3.06 -15.33 8.65
CA TYR A 63 -2.99 -14.41 9.78
C TYR A 63 -2.62 -15.13 11.07
N HIS A 64 -1.39 -14.99 11.51
CA HIS A 64 -0.91 -15.58 12.76
C HIS A 64 -0.95 -14.56 13.90
N ALA A 65 -2.02 -14.55 14.70
CA ALA A 65 -2.25 -13.58 15.77
C ALA A 65 -1.06 -13.45 16.74
N ALA A 66 -0.37 -14.55 17.05
CA ALA A 66 0.81 -14.54 17.90
C ALA A 66 1.97 -13.73 17.30
N TYR A 67 2.20 -13.82 15.98
CA TYR A 67 3.20 -13.04 15.27
C TYR A 67 2.90 -11.55 15.33
N PHE A 68 1.64 -11.17 15.12
CA PHE A 68 1.19 -9.76 15.15
C PHE A 68 1.07 -9.19 16.58
N SER A 69 1.11 -10.04 17.63
CA SER A 69 0.84 -9.60 18.99
C SER A 69 1.81 -8.54 19.51
N SER A 70 3.10 -8.62 19.16
CA SER A 70 4.14 -7.66 19.54
C SER A 70 4.17 -6.39 18.69
N ALA A 71 3.54 -6.38 17.52
CA ALA A 71 3.51 -5.24 16.64
C ALA A 71 2.67 -4.12 17.26
N ARG A 72 3.13 -2.88 17.14
CA ARG A 72 2.41 -1.67 17.60
C ARG A 72 1.65 -0.98 16.48
N HIS A 73 2.06 -1.24 15.26
CA HIS A 73 1.56 -0.59 14.06
C HIS A 73 1.44 -1.59 12.92
N LEU A 74 0.39 -1.45 12.10
CA LEU A 74 0.18 -2.19 10.86
C LEU A 74 0.17 -1.21 9.68
N HIS A 75 1.05 -1.44 8.71
CA HIS A 75 0.98 -0.73 7.43
C HIS A 75 0.33 -1.61 6.37
N LEU A 76 -0.67 -1.09 5.69
CA LEU A 76 -1.40 -1.77 4.61
C LEU A 76 -1.19 -1.06 3.28
N SER A 77 -1.06 -1.85 2.21
CA SER A 77 -0.99 -1.34 0.84
C SER A 77 -2.13 -1.87 -0.02
N GLY A 78 -2.76 -0.99 -0.79
CA GLY A 78 -3.84 -1.33 -1.70
C GLY A 78 -3.43 -2.30 -2.83
N VAL A 79 -2.13 -2.38 -3.16
CA VAL A 79 -1.63 -3.39 -4.11
C VAL A 79 -1.93 -4.80 -3.60
N ALA A 80 -1.70 -5.07 -2.32
CA ALA A 80 -1.98 -6.38 -1.73
C ALA A 80 -3.48 -6.70 -1.75
N ALA A 81 -4.33 -5.70 -1.48
CA ALA A 81 -5.78 -5.84 -1.56
C ALA A 81 -6.28 -6.19 -2.97
N ALA A 82 -5.57 -5.72 -4.00
CA ALA A 82 -5.96 -5.89 -5.40
C ALA A 82 -5.57 -7.26 -6.00
N LEU A 83 -4.74 -8.06 -5.32
CA LEU A 83 -4.23 -9.33 -5.87
C LEU A 83 -5.33 -10.39 -6.02
N SER A 84 -6.23 -10.48 -5.04
CA SER A 84 -7.35 -11.44 -5.04
C SER A 84 -8.41 -11.07 -3.99
N ALA A 85 -9.56 -11.72 -4.03
CA ALA A 85 -10.56 -11.59 -2.99
C ALA A 85 -10.04 -12.07 -1.61
N SER A 86 -9.31 -13.20 -1.59
CA SER A 86 -8.78 -13.76 -0.34
C SER A 86 -7.68 -12.88 0.27
N SER A 87 -6.83 -12.25 -0.54
CA SER A 87 -5.84 -11.30 -0.02
C SER A 87 -6.51 -10.03 0.51
N TYR A 88 -7.58 -9.55 -0.14
CA TYR A 88 -8.39 -8.44 0.41
C TYR A 88 -8.97 -8.81 1.78
N ASP A 89 -9.59 -9.99 1.89
CA ASP A 89 -10.20 -10.47 3.15
C ASP A 89 -9.16 -10.60 4.27
N LEU A 90 -7.92 -11.02 3.93
CA LEU A 90 -6.81 -11.03 4.88
C LEU A 90 -6.47 -9.64 5.39
N LEU A 91 -6.39 -8.63 4.52
CA LEU A 91 -6.09 -7.27 4.92
C LEU A 91 -7.21 -6.67 5.80
N ASP A 92 -8.46 -6.87 5.42
CA ASP A 92 -9.64 -6.42 6.19
C ASP A 92 -9.67 -7.08 7.59
N HIS A 93 -9.37 -8.39 7.65
CA HIS A 93 -9.25 -9.13 8.91
C HIS A 93 -8.09 -8.61 9.77
N ALA A 94 -6.90 -8.44 9.21
CA ALA A 94 -5.72 -7.94 9.92
C ALA A 94 -5.95 -6.54 10.48
N ALA A 95 -6.53 -5.63 9.69
CA ALA A 95 -6.89 -4.30 10.13
C ALA A 95 -7.87 -4.35 11.32
N SER A 96 -8.94 -5.13 11.19
CA SER A 96 -9.95 -5.29 12.25
C SER A 96 -9.34 -5.86 13.54
N ALA A 97 -8.49 -6.89 13.43
CA ALA A 97 -7.83 -7.53 14.57
C ALA A 97 -6.84 -6.59 15.28
N MET A 98 -6.08 -5.81 14.54
CA MET A 98 -5.14 -4.83 15.10
C MET A 98 -5.86 -3.67 15.77
N LYS A 99 -6.92 -3.16 15.14
CA LYS A 99 -7.78 -2.10 15.71
C LYS A 99 -8.44 -2.52 17.01
N ALA A 100 -8.94 -3.76 17.08
CA ALA A 100 -9.53 -4.33 18.29
C ALA A 100 -8.52 -4.42 19.47
N GLN A 101 -7.23 -4.47 19.18
CA GLN A 101 -6.15 -4.45 20.17
C GLN A 101 -5.63 -3.03 20.47
N GLY A 102 -6.29 -1.98 19.97
CA GLY A 102 -5.88 -0.59 20.19
C GLY A 102 -4.58 -0.19 19.47
N LYS A 103 -4.17 -0.95 18.47
CA LYS A 103 -2.97 -0.68 17.68
C LYS A 103 -3.25 0.29 16.55
N THR A 104 -2.22 1.01 16.10
CA THR A 104 -2.35 1.98 15.01
C THR A 104 -2.22 1.32 13.64
N ILE A 105 -2.88 1.92 12.65
CA ILE A 105 -2.89 1.43 11.26
C ILE A 105 -2.61 2.59 10.32
N SER A 106 -1.72 2.39 9.35
CA SER A 106 -1.59 3.27 8.19
C SER A 106 -1.95 2.53 6.90
N PHE A 107 -2.48 3.26 5.94
CA PHE A 107 -2.91 2.72 4.66
C PHE A 107 -2.43 3.58 3.49
N ASP A 108 -1.68 2.98 2.58
CA ASP A 108 -1.37 3.54 1.26
C ASP A 108 -2.27 2.89 0.20
N PRO A 109 -3.18 3.64 -0.44
CA PRO A 109 -4.05 3.12 -1.49
C PRO A 109 -3.31 2.49 -2.66
N ASN A 110 -2.22 3.09 -3.08
CA ASN A 110 -1.29 2.57 -4.11
C ASN A 110 -2.04 1.90 -5.26
N LEU A 111 -2.87 2.67 -5.98
CA LEU A 111 -3.86 2.18 -6.92
C LEU A 111 -3.25 1.36 -8.07
N ARG A 112 -3.92 0.27 -8.40
CA ARG A 112 -3.63 -0.57 -9.57
C ARG A 112 -4.94 -0.88 -10.29
N PRO A 113 -5.54 0.08 -11.04
CA PRO A 113 -6.87 -0.08 -11.65
C PRO A 113 -7.02 -1.35 -12.48
N VAL A 114 -5.95 -1.79 -13.15
CA VAL A 114 -5.95 -2.99 -14.01
C VAL A 114 -6.18 -4.31 -13.24
N LEU A 115 -6.07 -4.30 -11.92
CA LEU A 115 -6.31 -5.48 -11.08
C LEU A 115 -7.76 -5.58 -10.58
N TRP A 116 -8.58 -4.54 -10.78
CA TRP A 116 -9.96 -4.46 -10.33
C TRP A 116 -10.93 -4.65 -11.49
N LYS A 117 -12.14 -5.12 -11.19
CA LYS A 117 -13.21 -5.28 -12.20
C LYS A 117 -13.77 -3.94 -12.66
N SER A 118 -13.76 -2.95 -11.78
CA SER A 118 -14.20 -1.59 -12.06
C SER A 118 -13.55 -0.59 -11.09
N GLU A 119 -13.55 0.68 -11.48
CA GLU A 119 -13.10 1.77 -10.60
C GLU A 119 -14.02 1.92 -9.38
N ALA A 120 -15.32 1.69 -9.55
CA ALA A 120 -16.27 1.73 -8.43
C ALA A 120 -15.98 0.65 -7.39
N GLU A 121 -15.72 -0.61 -7.79
CA GLU A 121 -15.32 -1.68 -6.88
C GLU A 121 -14.00 -1.35 -6.17
N MET A 122 -13.03 -0.84 -6.92
CA MET A 122 -11.74 -0.41 -6.38
C MET A 122 -11.93 0.66 -5.30
N ALA A 123 -12.67 1.72 -5.61
CA ALA A 123 -12.90 2.82 -4.69
C ALA A 123 -13.66 2.36 -3.43
N GLU A 124 -14.69 1.55 -3.58
CA GLU A 124 -15.46 1.00 -2.46
C GLU A 124 -14.55 0.20 -1.51
N LYS A 125 -13.83 -0.78 -2.05
CA LYS A 125 -13.01 -1.69 -1.24
C LYS A 125 -11.81 -1.00 -0.59
N LEU A 126 -11.11 -0.14 -1.33
CA LEU A 126 -9.96 0.57 -0.78
C LEU A 126 -10.38 1.62 0.27
N ASN A 127 -11.49 2.32 0.05
CA ASN A 127 -12.03 3.23 1.06
C ASN A 127 -12.47 2.49 2.33
N ARG A 128 -13.02 1.28 2.21
CA ARG A 128 -13.36 0.46 3.38
C ARG A 128 -12.13 0.14 4.23
N LEU A 129 -10.98 -0.17 3.62
CA LEU A 129 -9.71 -0.34 4.34
C LEU A 129 -9.21 0.99 4.94
N ALA A 130 -9.28 2.08 4.17
CA ALA A 130 -8.88 3.40 4.61
C ALA A 130 -9.63 3.86 5.86
N PHE A 131 -10.94 3.58 5.97
CA PHE A 131 -11.76 3.95 7.14
C PHE A 131 -11.42 3.16 8.42
N GLN A 132 -10.63 2.10 8.30
CA GLN A 132 -10.09 1.40 9.46
C GLN A 132 -8.74 1.96 9.91
N ALA A 133 -8.06 2.71 9.05
CA ALA A 133 -6.74 3.25 9.31
C ALA A 133 -6.80 4.52 10.19
N ASP A 134 -5.73 4.74 10.96
CA ASP A 134 -5.47 6.00 11.65
C ASP A 134 -4.87 7.03 10.68
N TRP A 135 -4.04 6.58 9.75
CA TRP A 135 -3.38 7.43 8.77
C TRP A 135 -3.61 6.91 7.35
N VAL A 136 -3.97 7.80 6.42
CA VAL A 136 -4.17 7.47 4.99
C VAL A 136 -3.20 8.30 4.16
N LEU A 137 -2.48 7.65 3.26
CA LEU A 137 -1.32 8.18 2.54
C LEU A 137 -1.51 8.16 1.01
N PRO A 138 -2.53 8.77 0.43
CA PRO A 138 -2.79 8.69 -1.00
C PRO A 138 -1.90 9.67 -1.79
N GLY A 139 -1.61 9.34 -3.04
CA GLY A 139 -1.22 10.35 -4.02
C GLY A 139 -2.40 11.27 -4.34
N ILE A 140 -2.15 12.51 -4.75
CA ILE A 140 -3.22 13.48 -5.06
C ILE A 140 -4.21 12.92 -6.10
N LYS A 141 -3.72 12.30 -7.18
CA LYS A 141 -4.57 11.69 -8.22
C LYS A 141 -5.35 10.48 -7.69
N GLU A 142 -4.76 9.70 -6.83
CA GLU A 142 -5.41 8.57 -6.17
C GLU A 142 -6.55 9.04 -5.27
N GLY A 143 -6.29 10.08 -4.46
CA GLY A 143 -7.30 10.70 -3.62
C GLY A 143 -8.49 11.21 -4.43
N MET A 144 -8.26 11.87 -5.57
CA MET A 144 -9.34 12.33 -6.46
C MET A 144 -10.21 11.17 -6.95
N ILE A 145 -9.60 10.05 -7.37
CA ILE A 145 -10.32 8.86 -7.85
C ILE A 145 -11.12 8.23 -6.70
N LEU A 146 -10.52 8.09 -5.53
CA LEU A 146 -11.15 7.38 -4.40
C LEU A 146 -12.26 8.17 -3.72
N THR A 147 -12.18 9.51 -3.72
CA THR A 147 -13.09 10.36 -2.96
C THR A 147 -14.07 11.14 -3.84
N GLY A 148 -13.72 11.36 -5.11
CA GLY A 148 -14.44 12.28 -5.99
C GLY A 148 -14.14 13.76 -5.74
N GLU A 149 -13.30 14.06 -4.75
CA GLU A 149 -12.90 15.42 -4.39
C GLU A 149 -11.74 15.91 -5.28
N SER A 150 -11.68 17.19 -5.57
CA SER A 150 -10.70 17.77 -6.48
C SER A 150 -9.59 18.58 -5.81
N THR A 151 -9.70 18.81 -4.48
CA THR A 151 -8.74 19.60 -3.71
C THR A 151 -8.09 18.76 -2.62
N PRO A 152 -6.85 19.07 -2.21
CA PRO A 152 -6.20 18.41 -1.08
C PRO A 152 -7.05 18.41 0.18
N GLU A 153 -7.66 19.57 0.50
CA GLU A 153 -8.51 19.74 1.66
C GLU A 153 -9.76 18.84 1.58
N GLY A 154 -10.44 18.80 0.42
CA GLY A 154 -11.62 17.96 0.21
C GLY A 154 -11.31 16.49 0.36
N ILE A 155 -10.19 16.02 -0.24
CA ILE A 155 -9.72 14.64 -0.09
C ILE A 155 -9.44 14.30 1.37
N ALA A 156 -8.75 15.19 2.09
CA ALA A 156 -8.46 14.96 3.50
C ALA A 156 -9.75 14.94 4.33
N ASP A 157 -10.64 15.90 4.14
CA ASP A 157 -11.91 16.00 4.88
C ASP A 157 -12.81 14.78 4.64
N PHE A 158 -12.78 14.20 3.44
CA PHE A 158 -13.48 12.96 3.15
C PHE A 158 -13.09 11.82 4.11
N TYR A 159 -11.80 11.64 4.39
CA TYR A 159 -11.30 10.61 5.30
C TYR A 159 -11.43 11.00 6.77
N LEU A 160 -11.07 12.24 7.12
CA LEU A 160 -11.13 12.75 8.50
C LEU A 160 -12.55 12.69 9.06
N ASN A 161 -13.57 13.06 8.25
CA ASN A 161 -14.98 12.97 8.63
C ASN A 161 -15.46 11.52 8.85
N ARG A 162 -14.65 10.52 8.51
CA ARG A 162 -14.93 9.08 8.69
C ARG A 162 -14.03 8.41 9.73
N GLY A 163 -13.37 9.23 10.57
CA GLY A 163 -12.63 8.76 11.73
C GLY A 163 -11.14 8.50 11.52
N VAL A 164 -10.60 8.78 10.33
CA VAL A 164 -9.14 8.81 10.09
C VAL A 164 -8.56 9.97 10.89
N LYS A 165 -7.37 9.79 11.49
CA LYS A 165 -6.74 10.81 12.34
C LYS A 165 -5.86 11.78 11.57
N ALA A 166 -5.23 11.30 10.50
CA ALA A 166 -4.41 12.14 9.63
C ALA A 166 -4.42 11.64 8.19
N VAL A 167 -4.36 12.57 7.26
CA VAL A 167 -4.20 12.30 5.83
C VAL A 167 -2.95 13.00 5.34
N VAL A 168 -2.07 12.26 4.66
CA VAL A 168 -0.87 12.81 4.02
C VAL A 168 -0.99 12.56 2.52
N LEU A 169 -1.12 13.63 1.77
CA LEU A 169 -1.23 13.60 0.31
C LEU A 169 0.15 13.72 -0.33
N LYS A 170 0.55 12.71 -1.08
CA LYS A 170 1.79 12.75 -1.88
C LYS A 170 1.53 13.58 -3.14
N THR A 171 2.25 14.71 -3.28
CA THR A 171 2.06 15.69 -4.37
C THR A 171 3.18 15.62 -5.43
N GLY A 172 3.94 14.53 -5.43
CA GLY A 172 5.02 14.28 -6.38
C GLY A 172 6.19 15.26 -6.18
N ALA A 173 6.57 15.97 -7.24
CA ALA A 173 7.68 16.91 -7.20
C ALA A 173 7.47 18.12 -6.26
N ASP A 174 6.22 18.38 -5.86
CA ASP A 174 5.88 19.45 -4.91
C ASP A 174 6.03 19.00 -3.43
N GLY A 175 6.24 17.70 -3.20
CA GLY A 175 6.43 17.12 -1.87
C GLY A 175 5.20 16.46 -1.31
N ALA A 176 4.75 16.87 -0.12
CA ALA A 176 3.57 16.34 0.54
C ALA A 176 2.76 17.43 1.23
N TRP A 177 1.46 17.23 1.32
CA TRP A 177 0.55 18.06 2.09
C TRP A 177 -0.21 17.18 3.10
N PHE A 178 -0.44 17.68 4.30
CA PHE A 178 -1.12 16.91 5.33
C PHE A 178 -2.22 17.70 6.05
N LYS A 179 -3.20 16.97 6.57
CA LYS A 179 -4.23 17.49 7.50
C LYS A 179 -4.55 16.44 8.55
N THR A 180 -4.76 16.89 9.78
CA THR A 180 -5.08 16.05 10.93
C THR A 180 -6.50 16.33 11.44
N ALA A 181 -7.04 15.42 12.23
CA ALA A 181 -8.40 15.53 12.77
C ALA A 181 -8.55 16.66 13.81
N ASP A 182 -7.47 17.10 14.44
CA ASP A 182 -7.43 18.25 15.36
C ASP A 182 -7.22 19.59 14.63
N GLY A 183 -7.17 19.58 13.30
CA GLY A 183 -7.15 20.77 12.46
C GLY A 183 -5.78 21.28 12.08
N GLU A 184 -4.69 20.61 12.49
CA GLU A 184 -3.36 20.93 12.00
C GLU A 184 -3.26 20.58 10.51
N GLN A 185 -2.66 21.47 9.72
CA GLN A 185 -2.39 21.21 8.30
C GLN A 185 -1.14 21.95 7.84
N GLY A 186 -0.51 21.44 6.79
CA GLY A 186 0.71 22.04 6.27
C GLY A 186 1.20 21.32 5.02
N ALA A 187 2.28 21.89 4.44
CA ALA A 187 2.97 21.31 3.31
C ALA A 187 4.46 21.15 3.63
N VAL A 188 5.04 20.08 3.11
CA VAL A 188 6.47 19.80 3.17
C VAL A 188 6.98 19.72 1.74
N ALA A 189 7.94 20.60 1.40
CA ALA A 189 8.52 20.63 0.06
C ALA A 189 9.32 19.34 -0.21
N ALA A 190 9.31 18.89 -1.48
CA ALA A 190 10.14 17.77 -1.89
C ALA A 190 11.63 18.10 -1.78
N VAL A 191 12.43 17.10 -1.46
CA VAL A 191 13.88 17.19 -1.60
C VAL A 191 14.22 17.14 -3.08
N ARG A 192 14.91 18.18 -3.56
CA ARG A 192 15.31 18.26 -4.96
C ARG A 192 16.33 17.17 -5.30
N VAL A 193 16.06 16.43 -6.35
CA VAL A 193 16.96 15.41 -6.91
C VAL A 193 17.40 15.86 -8.30
N ASP A 194 18.69 16.11 -8.49
CA ASP A 194 19.22 16.60 -9.78
C ASP A 194 19.34 15.51 -10.84
N ASN A 195 19.46 14.24 -10.43
CA ASN A 195 19.54 13.09 -11.34
C ASN A 195 18.63 11.97 -10.86
N VAL A 196 17.50 11.83 -11.51
CA VAL A 196 16.54 10.72 -11.26
C VAL A 196 17.01 9.48 -12.02
N VAL A 197 17.49 8.48 -11.30
CA VAL A 197 17.93 7.19 -11.87
C VAL A 197 16.75 6.24 -12.04
N ASP A 198 15.88 6.17 -11.05
CA ASP A 198 14.67 5.34 -11.03
C ASP A 198 13.61 5.95 -10.10
N THR A 199 12.34 5.74 -10.43
CA THR A 199 11.20 6.22 -9.64
C THR A 199 10.49 5.08 -8.87
N VAL A 200 10.98 3.85 -8.95
CA VAL A 200 10.40 2.72 -8.19
C VAL A 200 10.60 2.95 -6.70
N GLY A 201 9.51 2.85 -5.93
CA GLY A 201 9.51 3.07 -4.50
C GLY A 201 9.54 4.56 -4.06
N ALA A 202 9.61 5.51 -5.00
CA ALA A 202 9.66 6.94 -4.65
C ALA A 202 8.39 7.44 -3.92
N GLY A 203 7.27 6.73 -4.04
CA GLY A 203 6.03 7.03 -3.33
C GLY A 203 5.85 6.28 -2.02
N ASP A 204 6.77 5.36 -1.69
CA ASP A 204 6.65 4.48 -0.52
C ASP A 204 7.49 4.99 0.67
N GLY A 205 8.41 5.97 0.41
CA GLY A 205 9.32 6.56 1.39
C GLY A 205 8.77 7.74 2.18
#